data_7804666527cb6cca47c1cdf3e1ce89b8
#
_entry.id   7804666527cb6cca47c1cdf3e1ce89b8
#
_cell.length_a   1.000
_cell.length_b   1.000
_cell.length_c   1.000
_cell.angle_alpha   90.00
_cell.angle_beta   90.00
_cell.angle_gamma   90.00
#
_symmetry.space_group_name_H-M   'P 1'
#
loop_
_entity.id
_entity.type
_entity.pdbx_description
1 polymer ?
#
loop_
_entity_poly.entity_id
_entity_poly.type
_entity_poly.pdbx_seq_one_letter_code
_entity_poly.pdbx_strand_id
1 'polypeptide(L)'
;VELAKNATPSQDLSEQDAPPNGSDSEGFQALKEPHYTPKNLLDLRLMHHYSVFTAKTLSGTFNEDVLKALQVDLPSLAFEHDFLLDAVLFAAMVHLGCSGIPVKNLPFFAYRDRALRALRGAIGNISSGNIHAVRGASVLIAAVSFPTDRITNQPGLWMSNWMALALGQRNFQAMPEFEQYTPGEKNPISARGLYGSFSDLFAPAVIPHPIQPLLNRDCNLRENSYYHSTLSIAAGELGRLISILGTPFEPVFLEKQAKAWTFDVVPPDFLSFIQQERPEALVILAYYLAVLKFLPRTWIYEDCPTHDIEVVASILGPAWEEHISLPWRIIQMDDNIAAAHLLVSCLGDIAGSQ
;
A
#
# COMPACT_ATOMS: atom_id res chain seq x y z
N VAL A 1 -0.96 77.90 6.23
CA VAL A 1 -0.03 78.82 5.56
C VAL A 1 0.64 77.99 4.47
N GLU A 2 0.07 77.97 3.30
CA GLU A 2 0.35 78.68 2.06
C GLU A 2 1.69 78.34 1.44
N LEU A 3 1.55 77.71 0.27
CA LEU A 3 1.79 78.21 -1.12
C LEU A 3 3.19 77.81 -1.59
N ALA A 4 3.51 77.49 -2.79
CA ALA A 4 2.89 77.32 -4.10
C ALA A 4 3.97 76.82 -5.09
N LYS A 5 3.52 76.12 -6.09
CA LYS A 5 3.86 76.17 -7.54
C LYS A 5 5.29 76.48 -8.02
N ASN A 6 5.84 75.61 -8.88
CA ASN A 6 6.12 75.86 -10.34
C ASN A 6 6.90 74.64 -10.90
N ALA A 7 6.39 73.93 -11.86
CA ALA A 7 6.43 74.00 -13.32
C ALA A 7 7.82 73.85 -13.95
N THR A 8 7.97 72.70 -14.62
CA THR A 8 8.73 72.21 -15.82
C THR A 8 9.69 73.19 -16.53
N PRO A 9 10.71 72.78 -17.32
CA PRO A 9 10.53 71.82 -18.42
C PRO A 9 11.69 70.85 -18.76
N SER A 10 11.35 69.86 -19.64
CA SER A 10 12.05 68.94 -20.49
C SER A 10 13.51 69.22 -20.86
N GLN A 11 14.36 68.23 -20.86
CA GLN A 11 15.35 68.01 -21.92
C GLN A 11 15.62 66.54 -22.21
N ASP A 12 15.42 66.18 -23.48
CA ASP A 12 15.91 64.96 -24.13
C ASP A 12 17.43 64.81 -24.02
N LEU A 13 17.90 63.60 -23.79
CA LEU A 13 19.19 63.12 -24.36
C LEU A 13 19.21 61.59 -24.42
N SER A 14 19.04 61.12 -25.67
CA SER A 14 19.72 60.04 -26.42
C SER A 14 20.18 58.78 -25.69
N GLU A 15 19.68 57.69 -26.24
CA GLU A 15 20.32 56.40 -26.57
C GLU A 15 21.77 56.21 -26.11
N GLN A 16 22.02 55.12 -25.37
CA GLN A 16 22.91 54.00 -25.72
C GLN A 16 23.10 53.06 -24.56
N ASP A 17 23.14 51.79 -24.94
CA ASP A 17 23.63 50.60 -24.24
C ASP A 17 22.59 49.74 -23.52
N ALA A 18 21.99 48.83 -24.28
CA ALA A 18 21.39 47.59 -23.83
C ALA A 18 22.49 46.59 -23.46
N PRO A 19 22.48 45.96 -22.29
CA PRO A 19 23.25 44.75 -22.02
C PRO A 19 22.58 43.52 -22.63
N PRO A 20 23.34 42.43 -22.90
CA PRO A 20 22.89 41.30 -23.71
C PRO A 20 21.86 40.45 -23.00
N ASN A 21 20.86 39.99 -23.74
CA ASN A 21 19.92 38.95 -23.39
C ASN A 21 20.61 37.71 -22.84
N GLY A 22 20.60 37.55 -21.52
CA GLY A 22 20.77 36.28 -20.85
C GLY A 22 19.40 35.64 -20.68
N SER A 23 19.08 34.71 -21.55
CA SER A 23 17.91 33.85 -21.47
C SER A 23 18.08 32.85 -20.32
N ASP A 24 17.66 33.21 -19.12
CA ASP A 24 17.40 32.29 -18.01
C ASP A 24 16.03 32.60 -17.39
N SER A 25 15.01 32.54 -18.27
CA SER A 25 13.64 32.35 -17.84
C SER A 25 13.25 30.88 -18.00
N GLU A 26 13.89 30.00 -17.24
CA GLU A 26 13.30 28.70 -16.99
C GLU A 26 12.00 28.93 -16.21
N GLY A 27 10.93 29.13 -16.95
CA GLY A 27 9.68 28.52 -16.83
C GLY A 27 9.03 28.51 -15.45
N PHE A 28 8.60 29.67 -14.91
CA PHE A 28 7.31 29.71 -14.25
C PHE A 28 6.28 29.43 -15.35
N GLN A 29 5.97 28.12 -15.59
CA GLN A 29 4.81 27.76 -16.37
C GLN A 29 3.62 28.48 -15.74
N ALA A 30 2.92 29.28 -16.53
CA ALA A 30 1.71 29.94 -16.10
C ALA A 30 0.83 28.90 -15.40
N LEU A 31 0.64 29.05 -14.10
CA LEU A 31 -0.26 28.20 -13.32
C LEU A 31 -1.59 28.27 -14.05
N LYS A 32 -2.01 27.16 -14.69
CA LYS A 32 -3.38 27.01 -15.17
C LYS A 32 -4.30 27.41 -14.02
N GLU A 33 -5.31 28.22 -14.28
CA GLU A 33 -6.25 28.60 -13.25
C GLU A 33 -6.72 27.34 -12.52
N PRO A 34 -6.53 27.24 -11.20
CA PRO A 34 -6.84 26.02 -10.50
C PRO A 34 -8.34 25.77 -10.57
N HIS A 35 -8.75 24.66 -11.17
CA HIS A 35 -10.12 24.14 -11.07
C HIS A 35 -10.50 23.81 -9.62
N TYR A 36 -9.52 23.81 -8.71
CA TYR A 36 -9.66 23.58 -7.28
C TYR A 36 -9.61 24.90 -6.54
N THR A 37 -10.74 25.35 -6.01
CA THR A 37 -10.76 26.38 -4.97
C THR A 37 -10.29 25.76 -3.67
N PRO A 38 -9.20 26.24 -3.03
CA PRO A 38 -8.77 25.76 -1.72
C PRO A 38 -9.94 25.92 -0.76
N LYS A 39 -10.69 24.85 -0.55
CA LYS A 39 -11.96 24.94 0.20
C LYS A 39 -11.73 25.15 1.67
N ASN A 40 -10.48 24.89 2.16
CA ASN A 40 -10.29 24.89 3.59
C ASN A 40 -8.81 24.98 3.96
N LEU A 41 -8.49 25.71 5.01
CA LEU A 41 -7.18 25.69 5.66
C LEU A 41 -6.77 24.24 6.06
N LEU A 42 -7.73 23.36 6.31
CA LEU A 42 -7.49 21.96 6.59
C LEU A 42 -6.86 21.24 5.38
N ASP A 43 -7.33 21.46 4.15
CA ASP A 43 -6.75 20.83 2.95
C ASP A 43 -5.28 21.23 2.77
N LEU A 44 -4.93 22.50 3.01
CA LEU A 44 -3.54 22.96 2.97
C LEU A 44 -2.68 22.31 4.06
N ARG A 45 -3.20 22.17 5.26
CA ARG A 45 -2.52 21.48 6.36
C ARG A 45 -2.33 19.99 6.07
N LEU A 46 -3.32 19.33 5.48
CA LEU A 46 -3.24 17.92 5.08
C LEU A 46 -2.23 17.73 3.96
N MET A 47 -2.22 18.59 2.94
CA MET A 47 -1.22 18.53 1.86
C MET A 47 0.20 18.72 2.41
N HIS A 48 0.41 19.72 3.30
CA HIS A 48 1.68 19.90 3.98
C HIS A 48 2.07 18.66 4.80
N HIS A 49 1.12 18.12 5.59
CA HIS A 49 1.36 16.92 6.39
C HIS A 49 1.72 15.72 5.52
N TYR A 50 1.03 15.54 4.38
CA TYR A 50 1.35 14.50 3.43
C TYR A 50 2.79 14.59 2.94
N SER A 51 3.17 15.75 2.39
CA SER A 51 4.49 15.93 1.76
C SER A 51 5.65 15.86 2.76
N VAL A 52 5.45 16.33 4.01
CA VAL A 52 6.53 16.35 5.00
C VAL A 52 6.64 15.04 5.78
N PHE A 53 5.52 14.42 6.11
CA PHE A 53 5.47 13.27 7.03
C PHE A 53 4.95 11.99 6.35
N THR A 54 3.74 12.01 5.77
CA THR A 54 3.06 10.80 5.31
C THR A 54 3.82 10.10 4.19
N ALA A 55 4.25 10.83 3.16
CA ALA A 55 4.97 10.26 2.01
C ALA A 55 6.24 9.51 2.42
N LYS A 56 6.99 10.04 3.39
CA LYS A 56 8.21 9.41 3.91
C LYS A 56 7.94 8.08 4.60
N THR A 57 6.83 7.99 5.32
CA THR A 57 6.47 6.78 6.05
C THR A 57 5.79 5.72 5.17
N LEU A 58 5.19 6.14 4.04
CA LEU A 58 4.61 5.24 3.05
C LEU A 58 5.67 4.55 2.20
N SER A 59 6.80 5.20 1.95
CA SER A 59 7.86 4.63 1.10
C SER A 59 8.45 3.35 1.68
N GLY A 60 8.38 3.14 2.99
CA GLY A 60 8.81 1.93 3.72
C GLY A 60 10.26 1.49 3.44
N THR A 61 10.88 2.09 2.42
CA THR A 61 12.18 1.73 1.88
C THR A 61 12.97 2.98 1.57
N PHE A 62 14.28 2.89 1.71
CA PHE A 62 15.23 3.94 1.32
C PHE A 62 15.43 4.02 -0.21
N ASN A 63 14.39 3.72 -1.00
CA ASN A 63 14.43 3.94 -2.44
C ASN A 63 14.11 5.40 -2.72
N GLU A 64 15.13 6.18 -3.10
CA GLU A 64 15.00 7.61 -3.37
C GLU A 64 14.00 7.93 -4.49
N ASP A 65 13.91 7.07 -5.52
CA ASP A 65 12.96 7.24 -6.63
C ASP A 65 11.51 7.10 -6.14
N VAL A 66 11.23 6.10 -5.29
CA VAL A 66 9.90 5.92 -4.68
C VAL A 66 9.58 7.08 -3.76
N LEU A 67 10.53 7.51 -2.94
CA LEU A 67 10.34 8.65 -2.05
C LEU A 67 10.04 9.93 -2.83
N LYS A 68 10.84 10.22 -3.86
CA LYS A 68 10.60 11.37 -4.74
C LYS A 68 9.23 11.29 -5.39
N ALA A 69 8.88 10.14 -5.94
CA ALA A 69 7.59 9.91 -6.58
C ALA A 69 6.41 10.16 -5.63
N LEU A 70 6.47 9.67 -4.38
CA LEU A 70 5.42 9.87 -3.38
C LEU A 70 5.40 11.29 -2.81
N GLN A 71 6.58 11.91 -2.60
CA GLN A 71 6.69 13.18 -1.89
C GLN A 71 6.55 14.40 -2.81
N VAL A 72 6.95 14.28 -4.07
CA VAL A 72 7.03 15.40 -5.01
C VAL A 72 6.14 15.18 -6.22
N ASP A 73 6.35 14.08 -6.96
CA ASP A 73 5.70 13.90 -8.25
C ASP A 73 4.19 13.66 -8.09
N LEU A 74 3.79 12.86 -7.10
CA LEU A 74 2.38 12.57 -6.82
C LEU A 74 1.58 13.78 -6.34
N PRO A 75 2.06 14.61 -5.38
CA PRO A 75 1.43 15.87 -5.04
C PRO A 75 1.35 16.85 -6.20
N SER A 76 2.38 16.93 -7.05
CA SER A 76 2.36 17.78 -8.23
C SER A 76 1.27 17.36 -9.20
N LEU A 77 1.15 16.06 -9.47
CA LEU A 77 0.10 15.50 -10.31
C LEU A 77 -1.31 15.66 -9.69
N ALA A 78 -1.40 15.67 -8.36
CA ALA A 78 -2.66 15.84 -7.65
C ALA A 78 -3.27 17.24 -7.86
N PHE A 79 -2.48 18.26 -8.17
CA PHE A 79 -3.02 19.58 -8.53
C PHE A 79 -3.69 19.63 -9.90
N GLU A 80 -3.46 18.63 -10.75
CA GLU A 80 -4.09 18.49 -12.06
C GLU A 80 -5.31 17.57 -12.03
N HIS A 81 -5.47 16.75 -10.97
CA HIS A 81 -6.49 15.71 -10.85
C HIS A 81 -7.14 15.69 -9.47
N ASP A 82 -8.34 16.25 -9.36
CA ASP A 82 -9.09 16.35 -8.09
C ASP A 82 -9.23 15.02 -7.33
N PHE A 83 -9.44 13.90 -8.05
CA PHE A 83 -9.58 12.59 -7.43
C PHE A 83 -8.27 12.09 -6.80
N LEU A 84 -7.12 12.45 -7.37
CA LEU A 84 -5.82 12.15 -6.77
C LEU A 84 -5.55 13.04 -5.56
N LEU A 85 -5.93 14.32 -5.67
CA LEU A 85 -5.84 15.25 -4.54
C LEU A 85 -6.66 14.72 -3.35
N ASP A 86 -7.88 14.26 -3.58
CA ASP A 86 -8.72 13.67 -2.55
C ASP A 86 -8.07 12.43 -1.90
N ALA A 87 -7.39 11.58 -2.69
CA ALA A 87 -6.66 10.42 -2.17
C ALA A 87 -5.44 10.83 -1.33
N VAL A 88 -4.69 11.86 -1.74
CA VAL A 88 -3.55 12.41 -1.00
C VAL A 88 -4.00 12.99 0.34
N LEU A 89 -5.07 13.81 0.32
CA LEU A 89 -5.62 14.41 1.54
C LEU A 89 -6.18 13.34 2.49
N PHE A 90 -6.84 12.31 1.95
CA PHE A 90 -7.31 11.18 2.73
C PHE A 90 -6.16 10.40 3.37
N ALA A 91 -5.09 10.11 2.64
CA ALA A 91 -3.92 9.43 3.20
C ALA A 91 -3.27 10.24 4.34
N ALA A 92 -3.16 11.56 4.19
CA ALA A 92 -2.70 12.44 5.26
C ALA A 92 -3.62 12.41 6.49
N MET A 93 -4.94 12.38 6.26
CA MET A 93 -5.95 12.31 7.32
C MET A 93 -5.84 11.01 8.12
N VAL A 94 -5.64 9.88 7.43
CA VAL A 94 -5.42 8.57 8.08
C VAL A 94 -4.14 8.60 8.92
N HIS A 95 -3.04 9.11 8.38
CA HIS A 95 -1.77 9.21 9.12
C HIS A 95 -1.91 10.09 10.38
N LEU A 96 -2.63 11.20 10.30
CA LEU A 96 -2.94 12.02 11.49
C LEU A 96 -3.74 11.25 12.52
N GLY A 97 -4.75 10.47 12.10
CA GLY A 97 -5.51 9.60 12.98
C GLY A 97 -4.63 8.58 13.70
N CYS A 98 -3.68 7.97 12.99
CA CYS A 98 -2.69 7.03 13.56
C CYS A 98 -1.68 7.74 14.49
N SER A 99 -1.48 9.04 14.33
CA SER A 99 -0.59 9.84 15.20
C SER A 99 -1.26 10.28 16.51
N GLY A 100 -2.41 9.70 16.87
CA GLY A 100 -3.11 9.95 18.13
C GLY A 100 -4.13 11.08 18.09
N ILE A 101 -4.42 11.67 16.92
CA ILE A 101 -5.51 12.63 16.77
C ILE A 101 -6.82 11.84 16.62
N PRO A 102 -7.78 11.96 17.55
CA PRO A 102 -9.01 11.18 17.48
C PRO A 102 -9.80 11.43 16.20
N VAL A 103 -10.17 10.37 15.49
CA VAL A 103 -10.93 10.42 14.22
C VAL A 103 -12.23 11.21 14.35
N LYS A 104 -12.89 11.15 15.51
CA LYS A 104 -14.11 11.93 15.80
C LYS A 104 -13.92 13.45 15.70
N ASN A 105 -12.69 13.93 15.80
CA ASN A 105 -12.34 15.35 15.71
C ASN A 105 -11.97 15.79 14.27
N LEU A 106 -11.97 14.81 13.31
CA LEU A 106 -11.61 15.01 11.94
C LEU A 106 -12.81 14.69 11.02
N PRO A 107 -12.99 15.36 9.89
CA PRO A 107 -14.03 15.02 8.91
C PRO A 107 -13.62 13.77 8.09
N PHE A 108 -13.16 12.73 8.76
CA PHE A 108 -12.54 11.53 8.22
C PHE A 108 -13.40 10.84 7.16
N PHE A 109 -14.65 10.53 7.52
CA PHE A 109 -15.55 9.82 6.61
C PHE A 109 -15.88 10.64 5.36
N ALA A 110 -15.95 11.97 5.47
CA ALA A 110 -16.19 12.83 4.31
C ALA A 110 -15.01 12.77 3.32
N TYR A 111 -13.77 12.77 3.80
CA TYR A 111 -12.58 12.63 2.94
C TYR A 111 -12.49 11.24 2.32
N ARG A 112 -12.73 10.18 3.12
CA ARG A 112 -12.76 8.80 2.63
C ARG A 112 -13.78 8.63 1.50
N ASP A 113 -15.03 9.03 1.74
CA ASP A 113 -16.12 8.83 0.80
C ASP A 113 -15.93 9.66 -0.48
N ARG A 114 -15.32 10.85 -0.36
CA ARG A 114 -14.96 11.69 -1.49
C ARG A 114 -13.88 11.02 -2.33
N ALA A 115 -12.77 10.60 -1.72
CA ALA A 115 -11.68 9.93 -2.40
C ALA A 115 -12.13 8.65 -3.13
N LEU A 116 -12.90 7.80 -2.46
CA LEU A 116 -13.40 6.54 -3.05
C LEU A 116 -14.37 6.78 -4.21
N ARG A 117 -15.31 7.74 -4.09
CA ARG A 117 -16.24 8.06 -5.17
C ARG A 117 -15.52 8.65 -6.36
N ALA A 118 -14.61 9.60 -6.12
CA ALA A 118 -13.86 10.27 -7.17
C ALA A 118 -12.96 9.29 -7.92
N LEU A 119 -12.27 8.39 -7.21
CA LEU A 119 -11.45 7.35 -7.86
C LEU A 119 -12.29 6.38 -8.69
N ARG A 120 -13.46 5.93 -8.19
CA ARG A 120 -14.37 5.07 -8.99
C ARG A 120 -14.80 5.73 -10.28
N GLY A 121 -15.12 7.02 -10.25
CA GLY A 121 -15.45 7.79 -11.44
C GLY A 121 -14.28 7.88 -12.43
N ALA A 122 -13.06 8.09 -11.93
CA ALA A 122 -11.85 8.16 -12.74
C ALA A 122 -11.48 6.80 -13.38
N ILE A 123 -11.64 5.68 -12.66
CA ILE A 123 -11.45 4.33 -13.19
C ILE A 123 -12.41 4.03 -14.36
N GLY A 124 -13.65 4.50 -14.28
CA GLY A 124 -14.62 4.37 -15.37
C GLY A 124 -14.30 5.18 -16.63
N ASN A 125 -13.32 6.11 -16.55
CA ASN A 125 -12.94 7.03 -17.63
C ASN A 125 -11.41 7.13 -17.78
N ILE A 126 -10.74 5.99 -17.87
CA ILE A 126 -9.27 5.94 -18.01
C ILE A 126 -8.85 6.48 -19.37
N SER A 127 -7.79 7.28 -19.40
CA SER A 127 -7.20 7.87 -20.60
C SER A 127 -5.68 8.04 -20.40
N SER A 128 -4.96 8.32 -21.49
CA SER A 128 -3.54 8.68 -21.42
C SER A 128 -3.27 9.89 -20.52
N GLY A 129 -4.25 10.79 -20.38
CA GLY A 129 -4.11 12.00 -19.56
C GLY A 129 -4.29 11.77 -18.05
N ASN A 130 -4.93 10.67 -17.61
CA ASN A 130 -5.22 10.47 -16.20
C ASN A 130 -4.70 9.14 -15.62
N ILE A 131 -4.14 8.25 -16.42
CA ILE A 131 -3.76 6.89 -16.00
C ILE A 131 -2.75 6.87 -14.85
N HIS A 132 -1.78 7.79 -14.84
CA HIS A 132 -0.80 7.90 -13.76
C HIS A 132 -1.45 8.38 -12.45
N ALA A 133 -2.37 9.32 -12.56
CA ALA A 133 -3.13 9.82 -11.41
C ALA A 133 -4.04 8.74 -10.82
N VAL A 134 -4.74 7.96 -11.67
CA VAL A 134 -5.59 6.83 -11.24
C VAL A 134 -4.74 5.77 -10.53
N ARG A 135 -3.57 5.43 -11.09
CA ARG A 135 -2.61 4.52 -10.44
C ARG A 135 -2.21 5.04 -9.06
N GLY A 136 -1.76 6.30 -8.98
CA GLY A 136 -1.32 6.92 -7.73
C GLY A 136 -2.42 6.93 -6.66
N ALA A 137 -3.64 7.32 -7.02
CA ALA A 137 -4.77 7.32 -6.10
C ALA A 137 -5.12 5.91 -5.60
N SER A 138 -5.12 4.91 -6.51
CA SER A 138 -5.39 3.51 -6.16
C SER A 138 -4.35 2.96 -5.17
N VAL A 139 -3.07 3.26 -5.41
CA VAL A 139 -1.97 2.84 -4.52
C VAL A 139 -2.10 3.49 -3.15
N LEU A 140 -2.37 4.80 -3.07
CA LEU A 140 -2.54 5.49 -1.80
C LEU A 140 -3.69 4.91 -0.98
N ILE A 141 -4.86 4.71 -1.61
CA ILE A 141 -6.03 4.16 -0.93
C ILE A 141 -5.76 2.75 -0.40
N ALA A 142 -5.09 1.90 -1.20
CA ALA A 142 -4.72 0.57 -0.73
C ALA A 142 -3.69 0.62 0.41
N ALA A 143 -2.69 1.49 0.33
CA ALA A 143 -1.65 1.62 1.36
C ALA A 143 -2.22 2.03 2.73
N VAL A 144 -3.31 2.81 2.74
CA VAL A 144 -3.92 3.27 4.00
C VAL A 144 -5.14 2.45 4.45
N SER A 145 -5.41 1.30 3.83
CA SER A 145 -6.60 0.50 4.16
C SER A 145 -6.54 -0.08 5.58
N PHE A 146 -5.44 -0.75 5.96
CA PHE A 146 -5.29 -1.29 7.33
C PHE A 146 -5.45 -0.22 8.40
N PRO A 147 -4.67 0.90 8.37
CA PRO A 147 -4.84 1.92 9.37
C PRO A 147 -6.23 2.57 9.34
N THR A 148 -6.89 2.60 8.18
CA THR A 148 -8.28 3.06 8.09
C THR A 148 -9.22 2.15 8.87
N ASP A 149 -9.13 0.84 8.65
CA ASP A 149 -9.97 -0.15 9.33
C ASP A 149 -9.72 -0.13 10.84
N ARG A 150 -8.45 -0.01 11.26
CA ARG A 150 -8.05 0.11 12.66
C ARG A 150 -8.64 1.34 13.34
N ILE A 151 -8.39 2.54 12.81
CA ILE A 151 -8.83 3.79 13.47
C ILE A 151 -10.34 3.97 13.43
N THR A 152 -11.05 3.28 12.54
CA THR A 152 -12.51 3.26 12.48
C THR A 152 -13.13 2.05 13.15
N ASN A 153 -12.30 1.16 13.71
CA ASN A 153 -12.71 -0.08 14.37
C ASN A 153 -13.68 -0.90 13.49
N GLN A 154 -13.28 -1.13 12.23
CA GLN A 154 -14.08 -1.92 11.30
C GLN A 154 -14.16 -3.38 11.76
N PRO A 155 -15.35 -4.00 11.74
CA PRO A 155 -15.49 -5.42 12.05
C PRO A 155 -14.90 -6.29 10.93
N GLY A 156 -14.54 -7.53 11.26
CA GLY A 156 -14.05 -8.54 10.32
C GLY A 156 -12.55 -8.44 10.04
N LEU A 157 -12.09 -9.16 9.03
CA LEU A 157 -10.68 -9.30 8.68
C LEU A 157 -10.17 -8.07 7.91
N TRP A 158 -9.31 -7.27 8.50
CA TRP A 158 -8.67 -6.13 7.84
C TRP A 158 -7.78 -6.57 6.67
N MET A 159 -7.11 -7.72 6.85
CA MET A 159 -6.32 -8.34 5.78
C MET A 159 -7.17 -8.64 4.54
N SER A 160 -8.38 -9.14 4.69
CA SER A 160 -9.28 -9.42 3.56
C SER A 160 -9.61 -8.15 2.77
N ASN A 161 -9.86 -7.03 3.45
CA ASN A 161 -10.10 -5.73 2.82
C ASN A 161 -8.89 -5.25 2.02
N TRP A 162 -7.69 -5.37 2.62
CA TRP A 162 -6.45 -4.99 1.94
C TRP A 162 -6.15 -5.88 0.74
N MET A 163 -6.32 -7.20 0.86
CA MET A 163 -6.15 -8.14 -0.24
C MET A 163 -7.10 -7.84 -1.39
N ALA A 164 -8.35 -7.46 -1.11
CA ALA A 164 -9.30 -7.05 -2.14
C ALA A 164 -8.82 -5.82 -2.93
N LEU A 165 -8.26 -4.83 -2.24
CA LEU A 165 -7.70 -3.65 -2.88
C LEU A 165 -6.41 -3.97 -3.66
N ALA A 166 -5.54 -4.82 -3.12
CA ALA A 166 -4.32 -5.28 -3.78
C ALA A 166 -4.65 -6.05 -5.08
N LEU A 167 -5.63 -6.96 -5.03
CA LEU A 167 -6.12 -7.68 -6.20
C LEU A 167 -6.77 -6.74 -7.22
N GLY A 168 -7.54 -5.75 -6.76
CA GLY A 168 -8.10 -4.70 -7.61
C GLY A 168 -7.01 -3.94 -8.37
N GLN A 169 -5.91 -3.59 -7.69
CA GLN A 169 -4.75 -2.95 -8.32
C GLN A 169 -4.06 -3.86 -9.34
N ARG A 170 -3.89 -5.16 -9.03
CA ARG A 170 -3.31 -6.14 -9.96
C ARG A 170 -4.15 -6.23 -11.24
N ASN A 171 -5.45 -6.40 -11.11
CA ASN A 171 -6.38 -6.46 -12.23
C ASN A 171 -6.38 -5.16 -13.04
N PHE A 172 -6.34 -4.02 -12.37
CA PHE A 172 -6.27 -2.72 -12.99
C PHE A 172 -4.97 -2.55 -13.83
N GLN A 173 -3.81 -2.98 -13.31
CA GLN A 173 -2.54 -2.93 -14.04
C GLN A 173 -2.46 -3.91 -15.22
N ALA A 174 -3.26 -4.97 -15.21
CA ALA A 174 -3.39 -5.93 -16.31
C ALA A 174 -4.34 -5.47 -17.41
N MET A 175 -4.99 -4.30 -17.26
CA MET A 175 -5.90 -3.78 -18.29
C MET A 175 -5.10 -3.34 -19.56
N PRO A 176 -5.63 -3.61 -20.77
CA PRO A 176 -4.96 -3.25 -22.04
C PRO A 176 -4.61 -1.76 -22.15
N GLU A 177 -5.41 -0.89 -21.51
CA GLU A 177 -5.20 0.55 -21.49
C GLU A 177 -3.88 0.92 -20.80
N PHE A 178 -3.45 0.16 -19.79
CA PHE A 178 -2.16 0.37 -19.14
C PHE A 178 -1.00 0.07 -20.08
N GLU A 179 -1.04 -1.06 -20.78
CA GLU A 179 -0.01 -1.41 -21.77
C GLU A 179 0.03 -0.36 -22.89
N GLN A 180 -1.15 0.07 -23.35
CA GLN A 180 -1.29 1.05 -24.42
C GLN A 180 -0.75 2.43 -24.04
N TYR A 181 -1.02 2.90 -22.82
CA TYR A 181 -0.68 4.27 -22.42
C TYR A 181 0.66 4.39 -21.69
N THR A 182 1.23 3.28 -21.21
CA THR A 182 2.50 3.26 -20.47
C THR A 182 3.45 2.15 -20.94
N PRO A 183 3.70 1.99 -22.24
CA PRO A 183 4.48 0.86 -22.75
C PRO A 183 5.92 0.91 -22.21
N GLY A 184 6.34 -0.17 -21.53
CA GLY A 184 7.71 -0.32 -21.02
C GLY A 184 8.11 0.63 -19.90
N GLU A 185 7.20 1.36 -19.31
CA GLU A 185 7.47 2.34 -18.26
C GLU A 185 7.83 1.68 -16.91
N LYS A 186 9.00 2.00 -16.39
CA LYS A 186 9.40 1.70 -15.02
C LYS A 186 8.87 2.78 -14.09
N ASN A 187 7.59 2.70 -13.73
CA ASN A 187 7.01 3.66 -12.80
C ASN A 187 7.29 3.22 -11.34
N PRO A 188 7.97 4.04 -10.52
CA PRO A 188 8.27 3.72 -9.13
C PRO A 188 7.01 3.58 -8.25
N ILE A 189 5.88 4.21 -8.63
CA ILE A 189 4.58 4.07 -7.96
C ILE A 189 3.79 2.86 -8.49
N SER A 190 4.36 2.05 -9.38
CA SER A 190 3.74 0.78 -9.74
C SER A 190 3.73 -0.16 -8.53
N ALA A 191 2.79 -1.12 -8.52
CA ALA A 191 2.79 -2.14 -7.49
C ALA A 191 4.12 -2.89 -7.39
N ARG A 192 4.72 -3.21 -8.54
CA ARG A 192 6.03 -3.86 -8.59
C ARG A 192 7.16 -2.95 -8.07
N GLY A 193 7.09 -1.64 -8.28
CA GLY A 193 8.02 -0.66 -7.70
C GLY A 193 7.89 -0.54 -6.19
N LEU A 194 6.66 -0.52 -5.68
CA LEU A 194 6.36 -0.37 -4.25
C LEU A 194 6.47 -1.68 -3.46
N TYR A 195 6.04 -2.80 -4.07
CA TYR A 195 5.93 -4.08 -3.37
C TYR A 195 7.01 -5.09 -3.78
N GLY A 196 7.81 -4.80 -4.81
CA GLY A 196 8.82 -5.72 -5.31
C GLY A 196 8.25 -6.86 -6.14
N SER A 197 9.11 -7.83 -6.47
CA SER A 197 8.72 -9.07 -7.13
C SER A 197 9.03 -10.26 -6.24
N PHE A 198 8.12 -11.20 -6.15
CA PHE A 198 8.31 -12.45 -5.39
C PHE A 198 9.32 -13.39 -6.07
N SER A 199 9.63 -13.16 -7.35
CA SER A 199 10.62 -13.93 -8.11
C SER A 199 12.06 -13.79 -7.61
N ASP A 200 12.34 -12.79 -6.76
CA ASP A 200 13.68 -12.57 -6.20
C ASP A 200 14.02 -13.53 -5.06
N LEU A 201 13.08 -14.40 -4.66
CA LEU A 201 13.31 -15.44 -3.66
C LEU A 201 13.81 -16.73 -4.32
N PHE A 202 15.04 -17.12 -3.99
CA PHE A 202 15.65 -18.35 -4.49
C PHE A 202 15.27 -19.63 -3.71
N ALA A 203 14.56 -19.50 -2.58
CA ALA A 203 14.11 -20.64 -1.80
C ALA A 203 13.01 -21.42 -2.52
N PRO A 204 12.99 -22.77 -2.41
CA PRO A 204 11.92 -23.58 -2.98
C PRO A 204 10.58 -23.31 -2.25
N ALA A 205 9.47 -23.51 -2.96
CA ALA A 205 8.16 -23.50 -2.35
C ALA A 205 7.99 -24.76 -1.48
N VAL A 206 7.75 -24.59 -0.19
CA VAL A 206 7.57 -25.67 0.77
C VAL A 206 6.30 -25.44 1.57
N ILE A 207 5.37 -26.37 1.54
CA ILE A 207 4.15 -26.27 2.35
C ILE A 207 4.50 -26.52 3.81
N PRO A 208 4.18 -25.58 4.74
CA PRO A 208 4.41 -25.79 6.17
C PRO A 208 3.77 -27.08 6.68
N HIS A 209 4.50 -27.88 7.46
CA HIS A 209 4.06 -29.19 7.93
C HIS A 209 2.66 -29.20 8.59
N PRO A 210 2.28 -28.19 9.43
CA PRO A 210 0.94 -28.19 10.02
C PRO A 210 -0.19 -27.94 9.01
N ILE A 211 0.12 -27.41 7.82
CA ILE A 211 -0.87 -27.14 6.75
C ILE A 211 -1.01 -28.36 5.83
N GLN A 212 0.04 -29.15 5.63
CA GLN A 212 0.01 -30.32 4.73
C GLN A 212 -1.15 -31.29 4.98
N PRO A 213 -1.48 -31.71 6.23
CA PRO A 213 -2.59 -32.62 6.47
C PRO A 213 -3.94 -32.03 6.09
N LEU A 214 -4.10 -30.72 6.17
CA LEU A 214 -5.35 -30.03 5.81
C LEU A 214 -5.61 -30.12 4.31
N LEU A 215 -4.56 -29.97 3.51
CA LEU A 215 -4.65 -30.05 2.06
C LEU A 215 -4.91 -31.47 1.55
N ASN A 216 -4.57 -32.48 2.35
CA ASN A 216 -4.72 -33.89 1.96
C ASN A 216 -6.05 -34.51 2.42
N ARG A 217 -6.91 -33.79 3.15
CA ARG A 217 -8.14 -34.35 3.75
C ARG A 217 -9.26 -34.69 2.77
N ASP A 218 -9.33 -34.00 1.63
CA ASP A 218 -10.45 -34.18 0.69
C ASP A 218 -10.03 -34.88 -0.61
N CYS A 219 -10.29 -36.19 -0.69
CA CYS A 219 -10.00 -37.04 -1.87
C CYS A 219 -11.12 -37.07 -2.92
N ASN A 220 -12.11 -36.19 -2.90
CA ASN A 220 -13.16 -36.13 -3.93
C ASN A 220 -12.75 -35.25 -5.12
N LEU A 221 -12.20 -35.90 -6.10
CA LEU A 221 -11.16 -35.55 -7.05
C LEU A 221 -11.56 -34.63 -8.24
N ARG A 222 -12.73 -34.05 -8.38
CA ARG A 222 -13.04 -33.24 -9.58
C ARG A 222 -13.55 -31.85 -9.33
N GLU A 223 -14.39 -31.61 -8.36
CA GLU A 223 -14.77 -30.23 -7.97
C GLU A 223 -13.74 -29.58 -7.07
N ASN A 224 -12.88 -30.37 -6.42
CA ASN A 224 -11.88 -29.97 -5.44
C ASN A 224 -10.47 -29.70 -6.01
N SER A 225 -10.18 -30.07 -7.26
CA SER A 225 -8.83 -29.94 -7.83
C SER A 225 -8.36 -28.47 -7.87
N TYR A 226 -9.26 -27.57 -8.25
CA TYR A 226 -8.95 -26.13 -8.34
C TYR A 226 -8.78 -25.50 -6.97
N TYR A 227 -9.68 -25.80 -6.02
CA TYR A 227 -9.59 -25.37 -4.64
C TYR A 227 -8.27 -25.81 -4.00
N HIS A 228 -7.97 -27.11 -4.10
CA HIS A 228 -6.73 -27.67 -3.58
C HIS A 228 -5.49 -27.05 -4.23
N SER A 229 -5.48 -26.85 -5.55
CA SER A 229 -4.37 -26.21 -6.26
C SER A 229 -4.14 -24.77 -5.78
N THR A 230 -5.21 -23.99 -5.62
CA THR A 230 -5.14 -22.61 -5.11
C THR A 230 -4.55 -22.55 -3.71
N LEU A 231 -5.02 -23.41 -2.79
CA LEU A 231 -4.49 -23.47 -1.42
C LEU A 231 -3.05 -23.97 -1.39
N SER A 232 -2.70 -24.95 -2.22
CA SER A 232 -1.33 -25.50 -2.30
C SER A 232 -0.34 -24.45 -2.80
N ILE A 233 -0.71 -23.63 -3.78
CA ILE A 233 0.11 -22.51 -4.25
C ILE A 233 0.28 -21.48 -3.13
N ALA A 234 -0.81 -21.04 -2.50
CA ALA A 234 -0.76 -20.05 -1.43
C ALA A 234 0.10 -20.53 -0.26
N ALA A 235 -0.07 -21.79 0.18
CA ALA A 235 0.68 -22.38 1.28
C ALA A 235 2.17 -22.62 0.94
N GLY A 236 2.47 -23.09 -0.27
CA GLY A 236 3.84 -23.34 -0.72
C GLY A 236 4.66 -22.05 -0.81
N GLU A 237 4.07 -21.01 -1.36
CA GLU A 237 4.72 -19.70 -1.46
C GLU A 237 4.78 -18.98 -0.11
N LEU A 238 3.84 -19.25 0.80
CA LEU A 238 3.93 -18.81 2.19
C LEU A 238 5.12 -19.47 2.90
N GLY A 239 5.36 -20.76 2.68
CA GLY A 239 6.53 -21.45 3.22
C GLY A 239 7.85 -20.85 2.71
N ARG A 240 7.90 -20.45 1.42
CA ARG A 240 9.03 -19.71 0.87
C ARG A 240 9.23 -18.36 1.60
N LEU A 241 8.14 -17.63 1.87
CA LEU A 241 8.20 -16.39 2.65
C LEU A 241 8.69 -16.63 4.08
N ILE A 242 8.21 -17.68 4.75
CA ILE A 242 8.65 -18.06 6.11
C ILE A 242 10.14 -18.41 6.11
N SER A 243 10.69 -19.02 5.06
CA SER A 243 12.10 -19.40 4.98
C SER A 243 13.07 -18.21 5.08
N ILE A 244 12.63 -17.00 4.73
CA ILE A 244 13.40 -15.77 4.87
C ILE A 244 13.81 -15.56 6.34
N LEU A 245 12.91 -15.87 7.28
CA LEU A 245 13.15 -15.69 8.71
C LEU A 245 14.25 -16.59 9.27
N GLY A 246 14.62 -17.64 8.55
CA GLY A 246 15.73 -18.54 8.88
C GLY A 246 17.11 -18.06 8.39
N THR A 247 17.17 -16.95 7.67
CA THR A 247 18.39 -16.39 7.10
C THR A 247 18.60 -14.96 7.61
N PRO A 248 19.83 -14.42 7.57
CA PRO A 248 20.02 -13.00 7.76
C PRO A 248 19.25 -12.21 6.68
N PHE A 249 18.34 -11.35 7.09
CA PHE A 249 17.53 -10.54 6.16
C PHE A 249 17.40 -9.10 6.66
N GLU A 250 17.21 -8.19 5.72
CA GLU A 250 16.81 -6.83 6.06
C GLU A 250 15.28 -6.75 6.22
N PRO A 251 14.77 -6.08 7.27
CA PRO A 251 13.33 -5.97 7.51
C PRO A 251 12.53 -5.44 6.32
N VAL A 252 13.13 -4.54 5.55
CA VAL A 252 12.55 -3.98 4.33
C VAL A 252 12.39 -5.05 3.22
N PHE A 253 13.33 -5.98 3.11
CA PHE A 253 13.23 -7.08 2.17
C PHE A 253 12.05 -8.00 2.52
N LEU A 254 11.91 -8.37 3.79
CA LEU A 254 10.76 -9.16 4.25
C LEU A 254 9.43 -8.44 3.97
N GLU A 255 9.37 -7.14 4.24
CA GLU A 255 8.17 -6.33 3.96
C GLU A 255 7.78 -6.39 2.48
N LYS A 256 8.74 -6.20 1.57
CA LYS A 256 8.50 -6.30 0.13
C LYS A 256 7.99 -7.67 -0.27
N GLN A 257 8.62 -8.74 0.24
CA GLN A 257 8.23 -10.11 -0.09
C GLN A 257 6.85 -10.46 0.49
N ALA A 258 6.52 -10.01 1.70
CA ALA A 258 5.20 -10.19 2.28
C ALA A 258 4.11 -9.51 1.45
N LYS A 259 4.34 -8.28 1.00
CA LYS A 259 3.43 -7.57 0.09
C LYS A 259 3.31 -8.28 -1.26
N ALA A 260 4.45 -8.70 -1.85
CA ALA A 260 4.49 -9.38 -3.13
C ALA A 260 3.77 -10.74 -3.08
N TRP A 261 3.82 -11.47 -1.94
CA TRP A 261 3.04 -12.69 -1.76
C TRP A 261 1.55 -12.46 -2.04
N THR A 262 0.97 -11.44 -1.44
CA THR A 262 -0.44 -11.12 -1.65
C THR A 262 -0.72 -10.55 -3.04
N PHE A 263 0.18 -9.73 -3.56
CA PHE A 263 -0.04 -8.97 -4.78
C PHE A 263 0.26 -9.76 -6.06
N ASP A 264 1.37 -10.51 -6.08
CA ASP A 264 1.87 -11.16 -7.30
C ASP A 264 1.51 -12.65 -7.36
N VAL A 265 1.52 -13.35 -6.22
CA VAL A 265 1.64 -14.80 -6.18
C VAL A 265 0.34 -15.48 -5.83
N VAL A 266 -0.35 -15.00 -4.81
CA VAL A 266 -1.58 -15.64 -4.35
C VAL A 266 -2.63 -15.61 -5.45
N PRO A 267 -3.22 -16.79 -5.81
CA PRO A 267 -4.29 -16.84 -6.79
C PRO A 267 -5.49 -15.98 -6.35
N PRO A 268 -6.17 -15.26 -7.28
CA PRO A 268 -7.29 -14.39 -6.93
C PRO A 268 -8.40 -15.07 -6.13
N ASP A 269 -8.64 -16.36 -6.39
CA ASP A 269 -9.69 -17.12 -5.71
C ASP A 269 -9.37 -17.42 -4.24
N PHE A 270 -8.11 -17.32 -3.83
CA PHE A 270 -7.73 -17.45 -2.42
C PHE A 270 -8.44 -16.40 -1.56
N LEU A 271 -8.54 -15.17 -2.05
CA LEU A 271 -9.32 -14.13 -1.38
C LEU A 271 -10.80 -14.52 -1.25
N SER A 272 -11.39 -15.09 -2.30
CA SER A 272 -12.79 -15.52 -2.25
C SER A 272 -12.99 -16.64 -1.21
N PHE A 273 -12.02 -17.52 -1.01
CA PHE A 273 -12.07 -18.57 0.02
C PHE A 273 -11.96 -18.00 1.42
N ILE A 274 -11.15 -16.97 1.63
CA ILE A 274 -11.11 -16.21 2.90
C ILE A 274 -12.47 -15.55 3.16
N GLN A 275 -13.06 -14.88 2.16
CA GLN A 275 -14.35 -14.21 2.28
C GLN A 275 -15.53 -15.19 2.50
N GLN A 276 -15.40 -16.43 2.02
CA GLN A 276 -16.33 -17.51 2.30
C GLN A 276 -16.04 -18.23 3.62
N GLU A 277 -15.09 -17.72 4.40
CA GLU A 277 -14.68 -18.28 5.69
C GLU A 277 -14.26 -19.77 5.61
N ARG A 278 -13.63 -20.16 4.47
CA ARG A 278 -13.15 -21.53 4.30
C ARG A 278 -12.03 -21.82 5.29
N PRO A 279 -12.17 -22.86 6.13
CA PRO A 279 -11.25 -23.07 7.25
C PRO A 279 -9.78 -23.21 6.84
N GLU A 280 -9.49 -23.95 5.76
CA GLU A 280 -8.13 -24.18 5.29
C GLU A 280 -7.48 -22.86 4.80
N ALA A 281 -8.26 -22.01 4.14
CA ALA A 281 -7.78 -20.70 3.71
C ALA A 281 -7.51 -19.77 4.90
N LEU A 282 -8.35 -19.80 5.94
CA LEU A 282 -8.16 -19.06 7.17
C LEU A 282 -6.93 -19.53 7.97
N VAL A 283 -6.64 -20.84 7.98
CA VAL A 283 -5.40 -21.35 8.58
C VAL A 283 -4.17 -20.84 7.82
N ILE A 284 -4.16 -20.87 6.49
CA ILE A 284 -3.05 -20.30 5.71
C ILE A 284 -2.90 -18.81 6.01
N LEU A 285 -4.01 -18.06 6.09
CA LEU A 285 -4.00 -16.66 6.48
C LEU A 285 -3.39 -16.45 7.88
N ALA A 286 -3.73 -17.30 8.87
CA ALA A 286 -3.15 -17.21 10.21
C ALA A 286 -1.61 -17.30 10.21
N TYR A 287 -1.04 -18.19 9.40
CA TYR A 287 0.41 -18.30 9.24
C TYR A 287 1.00 -17.07 8.53
N TYR A 288 0.30 -16.48 7.58
CA TYR A 288 0.71 -15.23 6.97
C TYR A 288 0.69 -14.07 7.98
N LEU A 289 -0.32 -13.96 8.83
CA LEU A 289 -0.37 -12.98 9.92
C LEU A 289 0.81 -13.13 10.87
N ALA A 290 1.23 -14.36 11.17
CA ALA A 290 2.44 -14.60 11.96
C ALA A 290 3.72 -14.07 11.30
N VAL A 291 3.81 -14.09 9.96
CA VAL A 291 4.93 -13.45 9.24
C VAL A 291 4.86 -11.92 9.35
N LEU A 292 3.68 -11.33 9.28
CA LEU A 292 3.52 -9.87 9.38
C LEU A 292 4.01 -9.30 10.72
N LYS A 293 4.04 -10.09 11.80
CA LYS A 293 4.62 -9.71 13.08
C LYS A 293 6.07 -9.26 12.98
N PHE A 294 6.82 -9.82 12.04
CA PHE A 294 8.25 -9.53 11.86
C PHE A 294 8.52 -8.33 10.95
N LEU A 295 7.48 -7.73 10.39
CA LEU A 295 7.61 -6.51 9.60
C LEU A 295 8.04 -5.32 10.49
N PRO A 296 8.69 -4.31 9.91
CA PRO A 296 8.98 -3.08 10.64
C PRO A 296 7.71 -2.53 11.29
N ARG A 297 7.79 -2.17 12.56
CA ARG A 297 6.67 -1.52 13.26
C ARG A 297 6.42 -0.15 12.62
N THR A 298 5.43 -0.09 11.78
CA THR A 298 4.95 1.14 11.16
C THR A 298 3.48 1.33 11.50
N TRP A 299 3.02 2.57 11.45
CA TRP A 299 1.60 2.88 11.63
C TRP A 299 0.68 2.15 10.64
N ILE A 300 1.25 1.57 9.55
CA ILE A 300 0.48 0.86 8.52
C ILE A 300 0.00 -0.49 9.02
N TYR A 301 0.88 -1.31 9.64
CA TYR A 301 0.58 -2.70 10.02
C TYR A 301 0.30 -2.87 11.51
N GLU A 302 0.41 -1.81 12.29
CA GLU A 302 0.20 -1.83 13.73
C GLU A 302 -1.13 -2.50 14.06
N ASP A 303 -1.12 -3.41 15.02
CA ASP A 303 -2.25 -4.20 15.53
C ASP A 303 -2.91 -5.16 14.51
N CYS A 304 -2.64 -5.08 13.22
CA CYS A 304 -3.31 -5.93 12.22
C CYS A 304 -3.12 -7.44 12.49
N PRO A 305 -1.89 -7.97 12.75
CA PRO A 305 -1.73 -9.39 13.03
C PRO A 305 -2.48 -9.85 14.27
N THR A 306 -2.48 -9.04 15.33
CA THR A 306 -3.15 -9.37 16.60
C THR A 306 -4.67 -9.35 16.45
N HIS A 307 -5.21 -8.32 15.81
CA HIS A 307 -6.64 -8.22 15.56
C HIS A 307 -7.13 -9.38 14.66
N ASP A 308 -6.48 -9.57 13.52
CA ASP A 308 -6.98 -10.52 12.53
C ASP A 308 -6.82 -11.97 12.99
N ILE A 309 -5.81 -12.32 13.81
CA ILE A 309 -5.71 -13.68 14.37
C ILE A 309 -6.86 -13.98 15.35
N GLU A 310 -7.31 -12.99 16.11
CA GLU A 310 -8.47 -13.11 17.01
C GLU A 310 -9.76 -13.33 16.20
N VAL A 311 -9.93 -12.59 15.11
CA VAL A 311 -11.07 -12.77 14.21
C VAL A 311 -11.04 -14.15 13.55
N VAL A 312 -9.88 -14.59 13.04
CA VAL A 312 -9.71 -15.94 12.47
C VAL A 312 -10.08 -17.02 13.48
N ALA A 313 -9.58 -16.91 14.73
CA ALA A 313 -9.89 -17.88 15.78
C ALA A 313 -11.39 -17.90 16.10
N SER A 314 -12.04 -16.74 16.15
CA SER A 314 -13.48 -16.64 16.38
C SER A 314 -14.30 -17.31 15.27
N ILE A 315 -13.90 -17.14 14.01
CA ILE A 315 -14.59 -17.75 12.86
C ILE A 315 -14.39 -19.28 12.86
N LEU A 316 -13.16 -19.73 13.06
CA LEU A 316 -12.81 -21.15 13.00
C LEU A 316 -13.40 -21.96 14.16
N GLY A 317 -13.48 -21.36 15.34
CA GLY A 317 -13.95 -22.02 16.56
C GLY A 317 -13.02 -23.12 17.09
N PRO A 318 -13.42 -23.79 18.19
CA PRO A 318 -12.54 -24.70 18.94
C PRO A 318 -12.03 -25.90 18.15
N ALA A 319 -12.77 -26.36 17.14
CA ALA A 319 -12.38 -27.52 16.33
C ALA A 319 -11.10 -27.31 15.51
N TRP A 320 -10.70 -26.06 15.30
CA TRP A 320 -9.54 -25.66 14.51
C TRP A 320 -8.41 -25.02 15.34
N GLU A 321 -8.58 -24.91 16.64
CA GLU A 321 -7.62 -24.28 17.56
C GLU A 321 -6.22 -24.88 17.44
N GLU A 322 -6.10 -26.22 17.31
CA GLU A 322 -4.82 -26.88 17.12
C GLU A 322 -4.07 -26.38 15.87
N HIS A 323 -4.79 -26.12 14.77
CA HIS A 323 -4.19 -25.71 13.49
C HIS A 323 -3.69 -24.26 13.49
N ILE A 324 -4.22 -23.40 14.33
CA ILE A 324 -3.81 -22.00 14.47
C ILE A 324 -3.01 -21.73 15.75
N SER A 325 -2.77 -22.74 16.58
CA SER A 325 -2.07 -22.59 17.87
C SER A 325 -0.65 -22.03 17.71
N LEU A 326 0.08 -22.48 16.67
CA LEU A 326 1.42 -22.00 16.36
C LEU A 326 1.42 -20.52 15.93
N PRO A 327 0.69 -20.08 14.89
CA PRO A 327 0.63 -18.67 14.53
C PRO A 327 0.12 -17.78 15.66
N TRP A 328 -0.89 -18.23 16.40
CA TRP A 328 -1.38 -17.52 17.58
C TRP A 328 -0.28 -17.28 18.61
N ARG A 329 0.44 -18.34 19.00
CA ARG A 329 1.55 -18.26 19.94
C ARG A 329 2.64 -17.31 19.45
N ILE A 330 3.01 -17.39 18.18
CA ILE A 330 4.03 -16.53 17.59
C ILE A 330 3.67 -15.05 17.69
N ILE A 331 2.42 -14.70 17.38
CA ILE A 331 1.95 -13.31 17.45
C ILE A 331 2.04 -12.76 18.89
N GLN A 332 1.81 -13.60 19.89
CA GLN A 332 1.84 -13.21 21.31
C GLN A 332 3.26 -13.18 21.92
N MET A 333 4.27 -13.74 21.27
CA MET A 333 5.64 -13.76 21.81
C MET A 333 6.27 -12.37 21.76
N ASP A 334 6.98 -11.95 22.82
CA ASP A 334 7.77 -10.72 22.84
C ASP A 334 9.14 -10.91 22.17
N ASP A 335 9.73 -12.09 22.31
CA ASP A 335 11.03 -12.45 21.70
C ASP A 335 10.86 -12.79 20.22
N ASN A 336 11.18 -11.83 19.35
CA ASN A 336 11.09 -12.01 17.90
C ASN A 336 12.07 -13.04 17.35
N ILE A 337 13.24 -13.26 17.99
CA ILE A 337 14.22 -14.26 17.54
C ILE A 337 13.68 -15.66 17.81
N ALA A 338 13.23 -15.92 19.02
CA ALA A 338 12.60 -17.19 19.38
C ALA A 338 11.34 -17.46 18.55
N ALA A 339 10.52 -16.43 18.31
CA ALA A 339 9.32 -16.52 17.46
C ALA A 339 9.68 -16.87 16.01
N ALA A 340 10.70 -16.26 15.42
CA ALA A 340 11.17 -16.56 14.06
C ALA A 340 11.67 -18.00 13.95
N HIS A 341 12.52 -18.44 14.87
CA HIS A 341 12.98 -19.84 14.92
C HIS A 341 11.81 -20.82 15.03
N LEU A 342 10.84 -20.52 15.86
CA LEU A 342 9.67 -21.36 16.04
C LEU A 342 8.80 -21.41 14.76
N LEU A 343 8.64 -20.29 14.04
CA LEU A 343 7.89 -20.26 12.80
C LEU A 343 8.63 -21.03 11.69
N VAL A 344 9.94 -20.85 11.56
CA VAL A 344 10.77 -21.56 10.58
C VAL A 344 10.78 -23.07 10.82
N SER A 345 10.73 -23.54 12.07
CA SER A 345 10.68 -24.96 12.39
C SER A 345 9.48 -25.69 11.80
N CYS A 346 8.40 -24.99 11.47
CA CYS A 346 7.22 -25.59 10.81
C CYS A 346 7.49 -26.02 9.35
N LEU A 347 8.62 -25.62 8.75
CA LEU A 347 9.02 -26.05 7.41
C LEU A 347 9.77 -27.40 7.40
N GLY A 348 10.08 -27.96 8.60
CA GLY A 348 10.92 -29.15 8.74
C GLY A 348 12.39 -28.88 8.51
N ASP A 349 13.21 -29.92 8.57
CA ASP A 349 14.65 -29.82 8.34
C ASP A 349 14.97 -29.52 6.87
N ILE A 350 14.96 -28.23 6.49
CA ILE A 350 15.49 -27.78 5.18
C ILE A 350 17.05 -27.92 5.16
N ALA A 351 17.67 -28.23 6.31
CA ALA A 351 19.13 -28.29 6.50
C ALA A 351 19.80 -29.54 5.92
N GLY A 352 19.08 -30.44 5.24
CA GLY A 352 19.61 -31.74 4.75
C GLY A 352 20.07 -31.79 3.30
N SER A 353 20.07 -30.66 2.56
CA SER A 353 20.42 -30.68 1.11
C SER A 353 21.32 -29.48 0.75
N GLN A 354 22.54 -29.47 1.22
CA GLN A 354 23.68 -28.79 0.60
C GLN A 354 24.84 -29.76 0.43
#